data_0b8e326d48fe5222ba3124834750c577
#
_entry.id   0b8e326d48fe5222ba3124834750c577
#
_cell.length_a   1.000
_cell.length_b   1.000
_cell.length_c   1.000
_cell.angle_alpha   90.00
_cell.angle_beta   90.00
_cell.angle_gamma   90.00
#
_symmetry.space_group_name_H-M   'P 1'
#
loop_
_entity.id
_entity.type
_entity.pdbx_description
1 polymer ?
#
loop_
_entity_poly.entity_id
_entity_poly.type
_entity_poly.pdbx_seq_one_letter_code
_entity_poly.pdbx_strand_id
1 'polypeptide(L)'
;RRQRQMCIRDSLVTRNQSGPFHFIIFDHDKYQGPGGGGDDYYNNIEYITGSSYFGQGIGSPLLTSPQYNTNGDIDFKNTRVRAWHLAFEGDLSPMVSYRLRYTLMNSWGKPYAPFLNNKRSNSGQVEVKYHHPRLQGWEFTGAVAADAGSLYGDNVGFSLSVCKRDILKSWK
;
A
#
# COMPACT_ATOMS: atom_id res chain seq x y z
N ARG A 1 32.24 -9.98 -7.10
CA ARG A 1 30.77 -9.97 -7.15
C ARG A 1 30.29 -8.54 -7.33
N ARG A 2 29.50 -8.27 -8.40
CA ARG A 2 28.89 -6.94 -8.59
C ARG A 2 27.84 -6.76 -7.51
N GLN A 3 27.92 -5.68 -6.73
CA GLN A 3 26.82 -5.22 -5.88
C GLN A 3 25.62 -4.96 -6.79
N ARG A 4 24.50 -5.61 -6.48
CA ARG A 4 23.24 -5.35 -7.16
C ARG A 4 22.51 -4.26 -6.38
N GLN A 5 22.28 -3.15 -7.04
CA GLN A 5 21.43 -2.08 -6.53
C GLN A 5 20.24 -1.98 -7.47
N MET A 6 19.06 -1.89 -6.89
CA MET A 6 17.82 -1.70 -7.62
C MET A 6 17.11 -0.46 -7.08
N CYS A 7 16.67 0.40 -7.99
CA CYS A 7 15.80 1.52 -7.69
C CYS A 7 14.48 1.30 -8.41
N ILE A 8 13.37 1.37 -7.68
CA ILE A 8 12.01 1.27 -8.23
C ILE A 8 11.34 2.60 -7.97
N ARG A 9 10.79 3.18 -9.04
CA ARG A 9 9.90 4.33 -8.98
C ARG A 9 8.59 3.94 -9.61
N ASP A 10 7.51 4.08 -8.86
CA ASP A 10 6.17 3.76 -9.32
C ASP A 10 5.16 4.83 -8.91
N SER A 11 4.04 4.89 -9.61
CA SER A 11 2.94 5.79 -9.29
C SER A 11 1.60 5.12 -9.54
N LEU A 12 0.68 5.31 -8.62
CA LEU A 12 -0.70 4.86 -8.72
C LEU A 12 -1.63 6.08 -8.72
N VAL A 13 -2.54 6.15 -9.68
CA VAL A 13 -3.58 7.18 -9.74
C VAL A 13 -4.93 6.52 -9.98
N THR A 14 -5.80 6.56 -8.99
CA THR A 14 -7.18 6.04 -9.09
C THR A 14 -8.22 7.15 -9.01
N ARG A 15 -7.81 8.40 -9.05
CA ARG A 15 -8.71 9.57 -8.90
C ARG A 15 -9.83 9.58 -9.93
N ASN A 16 -9.52 9.19 -11.16
CA ASN A 16 -10.46 9.18 -12.29
C ASN A 16 -10.72 7.73 -12.77
N GLN A 17 -10.91 6.80 -11.84
CA GLN A 17 -11.05 5.38 -12.13
C GLN A 17 -12.25 5.02 -13.00
N SER A 18 -13.28 5.86 -13.02
CA SER A 18 -14.51 5.66 -13.81
C SER A 18 -14.47 6.29 -15.21
N GLY A 19 -13.28 6.67 -15.67
CA GLY A 19 -13.08 7.27 -16.97
C GLY A 19 -13.29 8.79 -17.01
N PRO A 20 -12.98 9.40 -18.16
CA PRO A 20 -13.16 10.83 -18.32
C PRO A 20 -14.65 11.16 -18.37
N PHE A 21 -15.04 12.19 -17.67
CA PHE A 21 -16.35 12.76 -17.82
C PHE A 21 -16.45 13.42 -19.20
N HIS A 22 -17.55 13.23 -19.92
CA HIS A 22 -17.73 13.73 -21.28
C HIS A 22 -17.80 15.25 -21.38
N PHE A 23 -17.88 15.96 -20.28
CA PHE A 23 -17.88 17.42 -20.26
C PHE A 23 -16.65 17.96 -19.52
N ILE A 24 -15.79 18.61 -20.26
CA ILE A 24 -14.50 19.17 -19.81
C ILE A 24 -14.66 20.22 -18.69
N ILE A 25 -15.88 20.68 -18.41
CA ILE A 25 -16.19 21.85 -17.58
C ILE A 25 -16.43 21.47 -16.10
N PHE A 26 -16.64 20.19 -15.78
CA PHE A 26 -17.01 19.78 -14.45
C PHE A 26 -15.86 19.13 -13.69
N ASP A 27 -15.65 19.63 -12.47
CA ASP A 27 -14.73 19.02 -11.52
C ASP A 27 -15.29 17.66 -11.06
N HIS A 28 -14.61 16.57 -11.36
CA HIS A 28 -15.00 15.22 -10.96
C HIS A 28 -15.22 15.07 -9.45
N ASP A 29 -14.56 15.90 -8.66
CA ASP A 29 -14.65 15.85 -7.22
C ASP A 29 -15.98 16.41 -6.68
N LYS A 30 -16.69 17.20 -7.49
CA LYS A 30 -17.92 17.89 -7.11
C LYS A 30 -19.16 17.39 -7.83
N TYR A 31 -19.00 16.58 -8.89
CA TYR A 31 -20.15 16.14 -9.66
C TYR A 31 -20.87 14.97 -8.99
N GLN A 32 -22.15 15.15 -8.73
CA GLN A 32 -23.06 14.16 -8.16
C GLN A 32 -24.28 13.88 -9.04
N GLY A 33 -24.22 14.21 -10.34
CA GLY A 33 -25.33 14.05 -11.26
C GLY A 33 -25.42 12.67 -11.92
N PRO A 34 -26.58 12.32 -12.51
CA PRO A 34 -26.73 11.11 -13.30
C PRO A 34 -25.91 11.24 -14.59
N GLY A 35 -24.93 10.39 -14.76
CA GLY A 35 -24.06 10.36 -15.95
C GLY A 35 -22.76 9.66 -15.66
N GLY A 36 -22.08 9.14 -16.65
CA GLY A 36 -20.85 8.39 -16.48
C GLY A 36 -19.79 9.12 -15.65
N GLY A 37 -18.84 8.42 -15.09
CA GLY A 37 -17.74 8.99 -14.34
C GLY A 37 -17.86 8.93 -12.81
N GLY A 38 -18.91 8.32 -12.28
CA GLY A 38 -19.11 8.15 -10.85
C GLY A 38 -18.95 6.72 -10.33
N ASP A 39 -18.53 5.79 -11.18
CA ASP A 39 -18.38 4.40 -10.78
C ASP A 39 -17.25 4.24 -9.76
N ASP A 40 -17.50 3.42 -8.76
CA ASP A 40 -16.52 3.06 -7.75
C ASP A 40 -16.14 1.58 -7.93
N TYR A 41 -14.99 1.34 -8.54
CA TYR A 41 -14.52 -0.01 -8.85
C TYR A 41 -14.37 -0.93 -7.66
N TYR A 42 -14.19 -0.38 -6.48
CA TYR A 42 -13.91 -1.15 -5.26
C TYR A 42 -15.15 -1.41 -4.43
N ASN A 43 -16.18 -0.60 -4.60
CA ASN A 43 -17.48 -0.79 -3.97
C ASN A 43 -18.46 -1.34 -5.02
N ASN A 44 -19.42 -2.13 -4.57
CA ASN A 44 -20.44 -2.71 -5.41
C ASN A 44 -21.80 -2.66 -4.71
N ILE A 45 -22.86 -2.36 -5.44
CA ILE A 45 -24.21 -2.24 -4.88
C ILE A 45 -24.75 -3.63 -4.48
N GLU A 46 -24.45 -4.66 -5.27
CA GLU A 46 -24.93 -6.03 -4.99
C GLU A 46 -24.05 -6.73 -3.95
N TYR A 47 -22.75 -6.46 -3.97
CA TYR A 47 -21.79 -7.01 -3.02
C TYR A 47 -21.26 -5.90 -2.11
N ILE A 48 -21.97 -5.64 -1.02
CA ILE A 48 -21.73 -4.49 -0.11
C ILE A 48 -20.29 -4.43 0.40
N THR A 49 -19.62 -5.58 0.55
CA THR A 49 -18.19 -5.65 0.95
C THR A 49 -17.23 -5.23 -0.15
N GLY A 50 -17.74 -5.05 -1.39
CA GLY A 50 -16.92 -4.66 -2.54
C GLY A 50 -15.78 -5.62 -2.82
N SER A 51 -14.67 -5.10 -3.29
CA SER A 51 -13.46 -5.87 -3.59
C SER A 51 -12.66 -6.19 -2.31
N SER A 52 -13.31 -6.80 -1.31
CA SER A 52 -12.66 -7.20 -0.06
C SER A 52 -12.94 -8.64 0.31
N TYR A 53 -12.05 -9.21 1.13
CA TYR A 53 -12.17 -10.54 1.72
C TYR A 53 -11.89 -10.46 3.21
N PHE A 54 -12.87 -10.82 4.05
CA PHE A 54 -12.84 -10.64 5.51
C PHE A 54 -12.43 -9.21 5.92
N GLY A 55 -12.98 -8.18 5.23
CA GLY A 55 -12.68 -6.78 5.52
C GLY A 55 -11.32 -6.29 5.01
N GLN A 56 -10.49 -7.15 4.45
CA GLN A 56 -9.23 -6.77 3.82
C GLN A 56 -9.43 -6.52 2.32
N GLY A 57 -8.95 -5.39 1.84
CA GLY A 57 -9.03 -5.02 0.43
C GLY A 57 -8.19 -5.95 -0.45
N ILE A 58 -8.78 -6.43 -1.54
CA ILE A 58 -8.09 -7.20 -2.56
C ILE A 58 -7.54 -6.23 -3.59
N GLY A 59 -6.27 -6.38 -3.96
CA GLY A 59 -5.62 -5.54 -4.96
C GLY A 59 -4.60 -4.58 -4.36
N SER A 60 -4.81 -3.26 -4.53
CA SER A 60 -3.82 -2.28 -4.08
C SER A 60 -3.83 -2.09 -2.56
N PRO A 61 -2.70 -2.26 -1.86
CA PRO A 61 -2.59 -2.00 -0.43
C PRO A 61 -2.70 -0.50 -0.08
N LEU A 62 -2.70 0.38 -1.07
CA LEU A 62 -2.83 1.83 -0.89
C LEU A 62 -4.28 2.27 -0.68
N LEU A 63 -5.24 1.38 -0.93
CA LEU A 63 -6.65 1.63 -0.64
C LEU A 63 -6.96 1.21 0.79
N THR A 64 -7.69 2.07 1.50
CA THR A 64 -8.04 1.78 2.89
C THR A 64 -9.01 0.62 2.96
N SER A 65 -8.56 -0.51 3.49
CA SER A 65 -9.38 -1.70 3.66
C SER A 65 -10.54 -1.44 4.64
N PRO A 66 -11.73 -2.02 4.40
CA PRO A 66 -12.91 -1.83 5.25
C PRO A 66 -12.70 -2.14 6.74
N GLN A 67 -11.82 -3.09 7.08
CA GLN A 67 -11.50 -3.43 8.47
C GLN A 67 -10.96 -2.26 9.30
N TYR A 68 -10.47 -1.20 8.67
CA TYR A 68 -9.97 0.01 9.35
C TYR A 68 -11.05 1.09 9.50
N ASN A 69 -12.28 0.83 9.08
CA ASN A 69 -13.39 1.75 9.30
C ASN A 69 -13.76 1.78 10.78
N THR A 70 -13.75 2.96 11.37
CA THR A 70 -14.04 3.14 12.80
C THR A 70 -15.53 3.06 13.14
N ASN A 71 -16.40 3.22 12.14
CA ASN A 71 -17.86 3.22 12.29
C ASN A 71 -18.52 1.88 11.96
N GLY A 72 -17.74 0.83 11.71
CA GLY A 72 -18.25 -0.50 11.39
C GLY A 72 -18.76 -0.68 9.96
N ASP A 73 -18.64 0.34 9.10
CA ASP A 73 -18.97 0.20 7.68
C ASP A 73 -18.06 -0.81 7.00
N ILE A 74 -18.64 -1.65 6.15
CA ILE A 74 -17.94 -2.74 5.46
C ILE A 74 -17.53 -2.38 4.03
N ASP A 75 -17.76 -1.15 3.60
CA ASP A 75 -17.39 -0.61 2.30
C ASP A 75 -16.04 0.12 2.32
N PHE A 76 -15.44 0.33 1.15
CA PHE A 76 -14.23 1.14 1.02
C PHE A 76 -14.57 2.62 1.14
N LYS A 77 -13.97 3.31 2.10
CA LYS A 77 -14.14 4.76 2.30
C LYS A 77 -13.17 5.61 1.47
N ASN A 78 -12.11 5.00 0.97
CA ASN A 78 -11.07 5.69 0.23
C ASN A 78 -10.65 4.87 -0.97
N THR A 79 -11.20 5.19 -2.13
CA THR A 79 -10.94 4.51 -3.40
C THR A 79 -10.24 5.40 -4.42
N ARG A 80 -10.22 6.73 -4.17
CA ARG A 80 -9.57 7.70 -5.02
C ARG A 80 -8.27 8.19 -4.39
N VAL A 81 -7.17 7.67 -4.91
CA VAL A 81 -5.83 7.97 -4.40
C VAL A 81 -4.88 8.37 -5.53
N ARG A 82 -3.88 9.13 -5.17
CA ARG A 82 -2.68 9.37 -5.97
C ARG A 82 -1.48 9.11 -5.09
N ALA A 83 -0.69 8.12 -5.46
CA ALA A 83 0.48 7.71 -4.71
C ALA A 83 1.73 7.72 -5.57
N TRP A 84 2.85 8.02 -4.93
CA TRP A 84 4.20 7.88 -5.44
C TRP A 84 4.95 6.92 -4.54
N HIS A 85 5.58 5.94 -5.12
CA HIS A 85 6.35 4.94 -4.41
C HIS A 85 7.79 4.94 -4.90
N LEU A 86 8.72 4.99 -3.95
CA LEU A 86 10.16 4.87 -4.19
C LEU A 86 10.69 3.70 -3.37
N ALA A 87 11.46 2.83 -3.99
CA ALA A 87 12.13 1.74 -3.30
C ALA A 87 13.57 1.64 -3.77
N PHE A 88 14.46 1.42 -2.82
CA PHE A 88 15.87 1.15 -3.04
C PHE A 88 16.23 -0.15 -2.34
N GLU A 89 16.86 -1.04 -3.07
CA GLU A 89 17.33 -2.31 -2.54
C GLU A 89 18.76 -2.55 -2.97
N GLY A 90 19.59 -3.08 -2.08
CA GLY A 90 20.98 -3.36 -2.39
C GLY A 90 21.68 -4.18 -1.32
N ASP A 91 22.90 -4.58 -1.65
CA ASP A 91 23.77 -5.30 -0.74
C ASP A 91 24.84 -4.36 -0.22
N LEU A 92 24.90 -4.17 1.11
CA LEU A 92 26.01 -3.46 1.78
C LEU A 92 27.26 -4.34 1.86
N SER A 93 27.04 -5.64 2.02
CA SER A 93 28.10 -6.65 2.04
C SER A 93 27.56 -7.99 1.54
N PRO A 94 28.41 -9.01 1.32
CA PRO A 94 27.93 -10.36 0.99
C PRO A 94 26.98 -10.97 2.04
N MET A 95 26.94 -10.40 3.23
CA MET A 95 26.16 -10.91 4.37
C MET A 95 24.99 -9.99 4.74
N VAL A 96 24.97 -8.75 4.26
CA VAL A 96 24.00 -7.74 4.65
C VAL A 96 23.37 -7.12 3.42
N SER A 97 22.06 -7.26 3.29
CA SER A 97 21.25 -6.53 2.32
C SER A 97 20.30 -5.57 3.01
N TYR A 98 19.94 -4.52 2.32
CA TYR A 98 19.01 -3.50 2.82
C TYR A 98 17.93 -3.23 1.80
N ARG A 99 16.78 -2.76 2.30
CA ARG A 99 15.67 -2.27 1.50
C ARG A 99 15.06 -1.04 2.16
N LEU A 100 14.97 0.02 1.38
CA LEU A 100 14.32 1.27 1.75
C LEU A 100 13.07 1.43 0.91
N ARG A 101 11.95 1.78 1.52
CA ARG A 101 10.69 2.06 0.83
C ARG A 101 10.13 3.36 1.35
N TYR A 102 9.60 4.17 0.44
CA TYR A 102 8.92 5.41 0.80
C TYR A 102 7.72 5.62 -0.11
N THR A 103 6.60 5.96 0.49
CA THR A 103 5.34 6.19 -0.22
C THR A 103 4.74 7.51 0.21
N LEU A 104 4.40 8.33 -0.77
CA LEU A 104 3.63 9.57 -0.61
C LEU A 104 2.25 9.34 -1.18
N MET A 105 1.20 9.60 -0.42
CA MET A 105 -0.17 9.38 -0.88
C MET A 105 -1.07 10.57 -0.56
N ASN A 106 -1.89 10.94 -1.54
CA ASN A 106 -3.03 11.83 -1.38
C ASN A 106 -4.32 11.07 -1.62
N SER A 107 -5.33 11.31 -0.81
CA SER A 107 -6.60 10.59 -0.78
C SER A 107 -7.77 11.56 -0.83
N TRP A 108 -8.76 11.26 -1.67
CA TRP A 108 -9.96 12.08 -1.90
C TRP A 108 -11.26 11.42 -1.41
N GLY A 109 -11.18 10.22 -0.82
CA GLY A 109 -12.36 9.46 -0.44
C GLY A 109 -12.93 8.68 -1.61
N LYS A 110 -14.25 8.51 -1.65
CA LYS A 110 -14.96 7.84 -2.73
C LYS A 110 -15.74 8.84 -3.60
N PRO A 111 -16.16 8.49 -4.84
CA PRO A 111 -16.82 9.42 -5.77
C PRO A 111 -18.05 10.10 -5.18
N TYR A 112 -18.91 9.33 -4.48
CA TYR A 112 -20.18 9.82 -3.93
C TYR A 112 -20.07 10.37 -2.50
N ALA A 113 -18.95 10.17 -1.83
CA ALA A 113 -18.68 10.68 -0.50
C ALA A 113 -17.21 11.12 -0.40
N PRO A 114 -16.84 12.22 -1.05
CA PRO A 114 -15.48 12.74 -1.00
C PRO A 114 -15.15 13.24 0.41
N PHE A 115 -13.89 13.19 0.78
CA PHE A 115 -13.43 13.83 2.00
C PHE A 115 -13.56 15.35 1.89
N LEU A 116 -14.00 16.01 2.95
CA LEU A 116 -14.10 17.49 3.00
C LEU A 116 -12.75 18.15 2.69
N ASN A 117 -11.67 17.56 3.21
CA ASN A 117 -10.30 17.96 2.92
C ASN A 117 -9.52 16.74 2.45
N ASN A 118 -8.67 16.93 1.45
CA ASN A 118 -7.79 15.87 0.98
C ASN A 118 -6.90 15.38 2.12
N LYS A 119 -6.88 14.08 2.31
CA LYS A 119 -6.02 13.45 3.32
C LYS A 119 -4.68 13.06 2.72
N ARG A 120 -3.61 13.30 3.45
CA ARG A 120 -2.25 12.92 3.06
C ARG A 120 -1.72 11.86 3.99
N SER A 121 -0.92 10.96 3.45
CA SER A 121 -0.18 9.96 4.21
C SER A 121 1.21 9.80 3.61
N ASN A 122 2.19 9.73 4.49
CA ASN A 122 3.59 9.47 4.17
C ASN A 122 3.99 8.21 4.92
N SER A 123 4.48 7.21 4.20
CA SER A 123 4.90 5.94 4.78
C SER A 123 6.35 5.67 4.44
N GLY A 124 7.15 5.34 5.43
CA GLY A 124 8.56 4.99 5.26
C GLY A 124 8.88 3.65 5.90
N GLN A 125 9.74 2.85 5.27
CA GLN A 125 10.21 1.59 5.82
C GLN A 125 11.69 1.40 5.53
N VAL A 126 12.40 0.94 6.53
CA VAL A 126 13.79 0.47 6.44
C VAL A 126 13.82 -0.99 6.86
N GLU A 127 14.37 -1.83 6.02
CA GLU A 127 14.53 -3.27 6.26
C GLU A 127 16.00 -3.63 6.09
N VAL A 128 16.54 -4.39 7.01
CA VAL A 128 17.89 -4.93 6.96
C VAL A 128 17.81 -6.44 7.13
N LYS A 129 18.47 -7.14 6.23
CA LYS A 129 18.56 -8.57 6.20
C LYS A 129 20.00 -9.00 6.39
N TYR A 130 20.21 -9.88 7.35
CA TYR A 130 21.51 -10.44 7.66
C TYR A 130 21.51 -11.96 7.46
N HIS A 131 22.47 -12.45 6.70
CA HIS A 131 22.74 -13.88 6.56
C HIS A 131 24.23 -14.15 6.68
N HIS A 132 24.59 -15.16 7.41
CA HIS A 132 25.99 -15.51 7.59
C HIS A 132 26.24 -16.94 7.11
N PRO A 133 27.29 -17.20 6.31
CA PRO A 133 27.58 -18.54 5.77
C PRO A 133 27.78 -19.61 6.83
N ARG A 134 28.31 -19.26 8.01
CA ARG A 134 28.50 -20.18 9.15
C ARG A 134 27.22 -20.59 9.85
N LEU A 135 26.13 -19.83 9.66
CA LEU A 135 24.84 -20.09 10.31
C LEU A 135 23.95 -21.05 9.52
N GLN A 136 24.51 -21.82 8.58
CA GLN A 136 23.83 -22.93 7.90
C GLN A 136 22.41 -22.57 7.43
N GLY A 137 22.29 -21.49 6.66
CA GLY A 137 21.03 -21.08 6.06
C GLY A 137 20.10 -20.25 6.96
N TRP A 138 20.52 -19.84 8.14
CA TRP A 138 19.77 -18.91 8.95
C TRP A 138 19.85 -17.49 8.39
N GLU A 139 18.72 -16.84 8.29
CA GLU A 139 18.53 -15.48 7.82
C GLU A 139 17.73 -14.69 8.86
N PHE A 140 18.24 -13.54 9.26
CA PHE A 140 17.61 -12.62 10.19
C PHE A 140 17.21 -11.38 9.46
N THR A 141 15.96 -10.97 9.61
CA THR A 141 15.45 -9.74 8.98
C THR A 141 14.84 -8.84 10.06
N GLY A 142 15.30 -7.61 10.13
CA GLY A 142 14.74 -6.56 10.97
C GLY A 142 14.16 -5.46 10.09
N ALA A 143 12.98 -4.97 10.41
CA ALA A 143 12.39 -3.83 9.73
C ALA A 143 11.74 -2.86 10.72
N VAL A 144 11.86 -1.57 10.40
CA VAL A 144 11.17 -0.47 11.07
C VAL A 144 10.38 0.29 10.02
N ALA A 145 9.13 0.58 10.33
CA ALA A 145 8.24 1.36 9.48
C ALA A 145 7.59 2.48 10.28
N ALA A 146 7.35 3.60 9.62
CA ALA A 146 6.64 4.72 10.20
C ALA A 146 5.67 5.31 9.17
N ASP A 147 4.47 5.64 9.66
CA ASP A 147 3.45 6.35 8.92
C ASP A 147 3.19 7.69 9.58
N ALA A 148 3.02 8.73 8.77
CA ALA A 148 2.66 10.06 9.24
C ALA A 148 1.63 10.70 8.30
N GLY A 149 0.59 11.28 8.87
CA GLY A 149 -0.40 12.01 8.08
C GLY A 149 -1.83 11.92 8.59
N SER A 150 -2.73 12.58 7.86
CA SER A 150 -4.13 12.75 8.27
C SER A 150 -5.05 11.55 7.91
N LEU A 151 -4.55 10.53 7.19
CA LEU A 151 -5.36 9.38 6.80
C LEU A 151 -5.37 8.29 7.87
N TYR A 152 -4.19 7.88 8.32
CA TYR A 152 -4.01 6.79 9.30
C TYR A 152 -3.47 7.29 10.65
N GLY A 153 -3.16 8.59 10.75
CA GLY A 153 -2.45 9.14 11.91
C GLY A 153 -0.95 8.84 11.85
N ASP A 154 -0.29 9.09 12.95
CA ASP A 154 1.14 8.85 13.10
C ASP A 154 1.34 7.51 13.82
N ASN A 155 2.01 6.58 13.15
CA ASN A 155 2.23 5.22 13.65
C ASN A 155 3.67 4.81 13.42
N VAL A 156 4.21 4.00 14.33
CA VAL A 156 5.52 3.36 14.18
C VAL A 156 5.37 1.87 14.45
N GLY A 157 5.96 1.07 13.60
CA GLY A 157 5.97 -0.38 13.72
C GLY A 157 7.37 -0.95 13.55
N PHE A 158 7.62 -2.10 14.14
CA PHE A 158 8.83 -2.87 13.91
C PHE A 158 8.48 -4.35 13.68
N SER A 159 9.32 -5.03 12.93
CA SER A 159 9.22 -6.47 12.75
C SER A 159 10.59 -7.12 12.83
N LEU A 160 10.61 -8.32 13.41
CA LEU A 160 11.77 -9.21 13.42
C LEU A 160 11.34 -10.55 12.84
N SER A 161 12.09 -11.04 11.89
CA SER A 161 11.84 -12.32 11.26
C SER A 161 13.11 -13.16 11.26
N VAL A 162 12.96 -14.43 11.54
CA VAL A 162 14.03 -15.44 11.49
C VAL A 162 13.58 -16.54 10.53
N CYS A 163 14.36 -16.76 9.49
CA CYS A 163 14.07 -17.77 8.49
C CYS A 163 15.27 -18.73 8.38
N LYS A 164 15.00 -20.02 8.30
CA LYS A 164 16.00 -21.02 7.97
C LYS A 164 15.75 -21.54 6.55
N ARG A 165 16.70 -21.31 5.66
CA ARG A 165 16.70 -21.82 4.29
C ARG A 165 17.68 -22.96 4.19
N ASP A 166 17.24 -24.15 4.53
CA ASP A 166 18.04 -25.35 4.36
C ASP A 166 17.12 -26.58 4.12
N ILE A 167 17.61 -27.58 3.45
CA ILE A 167 16.88 -28.81 3.25
C ILE A 167 16.84 -29.51 4.62
N LEU A 168 15.62 -29.62 5.17
CA LEU A 168 15.42 -30.48 6.32
C LEU A 168 15.96 -31.88 5.93
N LYS A 169 16.94 -32.35 6.69
CA LYS A 169 17.58 -33.66 6.48
C LYS A 169 16.49 -34.68 6.22
N SER A 170 16.45 -35.26 5.02
CA SER A 170 15.53 -36.36 4.74
C SER A 170 15.82 -37.49 5.71
N TRP A 171 14.82 -37.87 6.45
CA TRP A 171 14.89 -39.10 7.24
C TRP A 171 15.07 -40.29 6.28
N LYS A 172 16.21 -40.94 6.36
CA LYS A 172 16.40 -42.28 5.77
C LYS A 172 15.84 -43.34 6.70
#